data_7da68365aff9a466649de9a7a8bda0ec
#
_entry.id   7da68365aff9a466649de9a7a8bda0ec
#
_cell.length_a   1.000
_cell.length_b   1.000
_cell.length_c   1.000
_cell.angle_alpha   90.00
_cell.angle_beta   90.00
_cell.angle_gamma   90.00
#
_symmetry.space_group_name_H-M   'P 1'
#
loop_
_entity.id
_entity.type
_entity.pdbx_description
1 polymer ?
#
loop_
_entity_poly.entity_id
_entity_poly.type
_entity_poly.pdbx_seq_one_letter_code
_entity_poly.pdbx_strand_id
1 'polypeptide(L)'
;MKYSKKWSSLFLASALTLSTFSIAQPQVQAAEVEKPTKPTNVIMLVMDGSSNNAVTLSRWYKGGNLAMDEILSGGVRTYSAESAITDSAPAATALATGHKSNDKFVGVLPATVSSPGLEQVAKEDAFKPVANVLEGAKQQGKATGLIATSEIQHATPAGFSAHATNRSQYDNIAEQQVYQNIDVVLGGGSESLTPGTTKNARKDGENLVNVLNEKNYDFVKTRDELLNSTSSKIWGSFAPSALAYDLDRAKTRPTEPTLAEMTGKAIDTLKKDEDGFFLFVEGSKVDWAAHKNDTIGIISDILSFDDAVKEAVDFAKEDGNTMVIAVTDHGNSGITMGNANTSSTYSSIPVSAYIDPLKKATMTVEGALSQLKEDKSNLVEVAALYGLDDLTEDELATLKSAKDIGDEMVKMLANRANIGYTTGGHTGEDVFLYSYGPSKITGLVENTDLAHSMAQFMGFDLNKLTDDLYIPATKAFKDKGYTTKIDLADKENPKFIAQKDDVTFTIPVNKNTLIYEDASTKTTKTHTFDTINVYNGTEFYVSKKVLNVIK
;
A
#
# COMPACT_ATOMS: atom_id res chain seq x y z
N MET A 1 25.52 78.78 32.03
CA MET A 1 26.94 78.45 32.30
C MET A 1 27.27 77.22 31.48
N LYS A 2 28.22 77.34 30.53
CA LYS A 2 28.67 76.34 29.59
C LYS A 2 29.64 75.37 30.28
N TYR A 3 29.54 74.07 30.05
CA TYR A 3 30.68 73.17 30.11
C TYR A 3 30.62 72.18 28.94
N SER A 4 31.58 72.36 28.03
CA SER A 4 31.91 71.45 26.95
C SER A 4 32.82 70.32 27.49
N LYS A 5 32.57 69.05 27.15
CA LYS A 5 33.57 67.99 27.27
C LYS A 5 33.82 67.40 25.91
N LYS A 6 35.03 67.55 25.43
CA LYS A 6 35.63 66.85 24.28
C LYS A 6 35.83 65.38 24.61
N TRP A 7 35.43 64.50 23.72
CA TRP A 7 35.84 63.12 23.77
C TRP A 7 36.75 62.81 22.57
N SER A 8 37.95 62.40 22.90
CA SER A 8 38.99 61.99 21.96
C SER A 8 38.72 60.54 21.49
N SER A 9 38.70 60.38 20.18
CA SER A 9 38.55 59.03 19.54
C SER A 9 39.88 58.30 19.55
N LEU A 10 39.95 57.15 20.19
CA LEU A 10 41.04 56.18 20.06
C LEU A 10 40.59 55.10 19.06
N PHE A 11 41.23 55.08 17.89
CA PHE A 11 41.07 53.95 16.94
C PHE A 11 41.98 52.79 17.41
N LEU A 12 41.35 51.68 17.80
CA LEU A 12 42.07 50.42 18.00
C LEU A 12 41.78 49.54 16.77
N ALA A 13 42.80 49.32 15.95
CA ALA A 13 42.76 48.38 14.84
C ALA A 13 42.90 46.96 15.39
N SER A 14 41.83 46.20 15.40
CA SER A 14 41.85 44.76 15.71
C SER A 14 42.01 43.98 14.41
N ALA A 15 43.14 43.33 14.20
CA ALA A 15 43.35 42.37 13.14
C ALA A 15 42.54 41.11 13.44
N LEU A 16 41.51 40.82 12.63
CA LEU A 16 40.79 39.53 12.64
C LEU A 16 41.65 38.50 11.90
N THR A 17 42.28 37.60 12.64
CA THR A 17 42.78 36.34 12.10
C THR A 17 41.62 35.40 11.91
N LEU A 18 41.18 35.16 10.65
CA LEU A 18 40.30 34.06 10.30
C LEU A 18 41.03 32.73 10.50
N SER A 19 40.78 32.07 11.60
CA SER A 19 41.10 30.65 11.76
C SER A 19 40.00 29.83 11.12
N THR A 20 40.27 29.25 9.96
CA THR A 20 39.39 28.23 9.33
C THR A 20 39.42 26.98 10.20
N PHE A 21 38.40 26.80 11.02
CA PHE A 21 38.12 25.50 11.62
C PHE A 21 37.55 24.61 10.54
N SER A 22 38.37 23.74 9.96
CA SER A 22 37.93 22.57 9.23
C SER A 22 37.27 21.63 10.22
N ILE A 23 35.93 21.63 10.27
CA ILE A 23 35.17 20.58 10.96
C ILE A 23 35.33 19.32 10.08
N ALA A 24 36.24 18.44 10.48
CA ALA A 24 36.27 17.09 9.93
C ALA A 24 34.94 16.43 10.31
N GLN A 25 34.09 16.23 9.31
CA GLN A 25 32.94 15.35 9.48
C GLN A 25 33.49 13.96 9.80
N PRO A 26 33.02 13.30 10.88
CA PRO A 26 33.37 11.91 11.09
C PRO A 26 32.83 11.13 9.89
N GLN A 27 33.71 10.51 9.10
CA GLN A 27 33.33 9.46 8.18
C GLN A 27 32.70 8.35 9.04
N VAL A 28 31.38 8.24 8.98
CA VAL A 28 30.69 7.05 9.46
C VAL A 28 31.10 5.94 8.50
N GLN A 29 32.12 5.17 8.90
CA GLN A 29 32.45 3.92 8.27
C GLN A 29 31.20 3.05 8.40
N ALA A 30 30.56 2.69 7.27
CA ALA A 30 29.45 1.75 7.28
C ALA A 30 29.96 0.48 7.99
N ALA A 31 29.47 0.24 9.20
CA ALA A 31 29.69 -1.01 9.88
C ALA A 31 29.14 -2.12 8.98
N GLU A 32 29.93 -3.14 8.69
CA GLU A 32 29.40 -4.39 8.13
C GLU A 32 28.29 -4.83 9.08
N VAL A 33 27.06 -4.87 8.56
CA VAL A 33 25.90 -5.33 9.31
C VAL A 33 26.12 -6.83 9.50
N GLU A 34 26.48 -7.25 10.71
CA GLU A 34 26.53 -8.68 11.05
C GLU A 34 25.17 -9.29 10.74
N LYS A 35 25.18 -10.39 9.98
CA LYS A 35 23.94 -11.12 9.64
C LYS A 35 23.23 -11.49 10.96
N PRO A 36 21.94 -11.18 11.15
CA PRO A 36 21.24 -11.50 12.38
C PRO A 36 21.39 -12.99 12.71
N THR A 37 21.62 -13.32 13.95
CA THR A 37 21.78 -14.71 14.43
C THR A 37 20.46 -15.49 14.43
N LYS A 38 19.33 -14.81 14.20
CA LYS A 38 17.98 -15.37 14.04
C LYS A 38 17.32 -14.76 12.81
N PRO A 39 16.41 -15.50 12.12
CA PRO A 39 15.64 -14.95 11.02
C PRO A 39 14.86 -13.71 11.48
N THR A 40 14.86 -12.65 10.68
CA THR A 40 14.10 -11.43 10.95
C THR A 40 12.85 -11.41 10.13
N ASN A 41 11.70 -11.13 10.77
CA ASN A 41 10.42 -11.03 10.11
C ASN A 41 9.88 -9.60 10.20
N VAL A 42 9.25 -9.12 9.13
CA VAL A 42 8.56 -7.84 9.12
C VAL A 42 7.12 -8.06 8.68
N ILE A 43 6.18 -7.55 9.45
CA ILE A 43 4.75 -7.50 9.09
C ILE A 43 4.34 -6.04 9.05
N MET A 44 4.02 -5.55 7.85
CA MET A 44 3.52 -4.20 7.59
C MET A 44 2.03 -4.27 7.33
N LEU A 45 1.23 -3.59 8.16
CA LEU A 45 -0.23 -3.54 8.01
C LEU A 45 -0.65 -2.11 7.68
N VAL A 46 -1.50 -1.94 6.66
CA VAL A 46 -2.05 -0.64 6.26
C VAL A 46 -3.57 -0.68 6.33
N MET A 47 -4.14 0.23 7.10
CA MET A 47 -5.57 0.47 7.18
C MET A 47 -5.91 1.66 6.28
N ASP A 48 -6.21 1.40 5.01
CA ASP A 48 -6.38 2.43 3.98
C ASP A 48 -7.44 3.46 4.39
N GLY A 49 -7.08 4.74 4.31
CA GLY A 49 -8.01 5.87 4.46
C GLY A 49 -8.62 6.08 5.84
N SER A 50 -7.97 5.64 6.91
CA SER A 50 -8.53 5.74 8.26
C SER A 50 -8.09 6.99 9.01
N SER A 51 -9.04 7.89 9.31
CA SER A 51 -8.81 9.01 10.23
C SER A 51 -8.70 8.54 11.69
N ASN A 52 -7.91 9.27 12.51
CA ASN A 52 -7.75 8.97 13.94
C ASN A 52 -9.10 8.95 14.70
N ASN A 53 -10.05 9.79 14.29
CA ASN A 53 -11.40 9.81 14.87
C ASN A 53 -12.20 8.55 14.54
N ALA A 54 -11.98 7.93 13.38
CA ALA A 54 -12.63 6.67 13.00
C ALA A 54 -12.18 5.53 13.92
N VAL A 55 -10.89 5.46 14.25
CA VAL A 55 -10.34 4.51 15.23
C VAL A 55 -10.96 4.73 16.62
N THR A 56 -11.08 5.99 17.05
CA THR A 56 -11.72 6.33 18.32
C THR A 56 -13.18 5.89 18.36
N LEU A 57 -13.94 6.14 17.29
CA LEU A 57 -15.34 5.72 17.18
C LEU A 57 -15.47 4.18 17.20
N SER A 58 -14.61 3.47 16.49
CA SER A 58 -14.61 2.00 16.46
C SER A 58 -14.31 1.39 17.83
N ARG A 59 -13.43 2.01 18.62
CA ARG A 59 -13.16 1.62 20.02
C ARG A 59 -14.42 1.77 20.89
N TRP A 60 -15.13 2.88 20.80
CA TRP A 60 -16.39 3.09 21.49
C TRP A 60 -17.47 2.11 21.03
N TYR A 61 -17.54 1.86 19.74
CA TYR A 61 -18.48 0.87 19.20
C TYR A 61 -18.17 -0.54 19.68
N LYS A 62 -16.89 -0.96 19.73
CA LYS A 62 -16.46 -2.25 20.28
C LYS A 62 -16.81 -2.37 21.77
N GLY A 63 -16.77 -1.26 22.51
CA GLY A 63 -16.99 -1.20 23.96
C GLY A 63 -15.79 -1.68 24.77
N GLY A 64 -14.58 -1.59 24.24
CA GLY A 64 -13.32 -2.01 24.85
C GLY A 64 -12.12 -1.61 24.01
N ASN A 65 -10.93 -1.97 24.47
CA ASN A 65 -9.68 -1.68 23.75
C ASN A 65 -9.62 -2.43 22.42
N LEU A 66 -8.96 -1.81 21.46
CA LEU A 66 -8.50 -2.44 20.23
C LEU A 66 -7.17 -3.15 20.50
N ALA A 67 -6.85 -4.17 19.72
CA ALA A 67 -5.54 -4.83 19.80
C ALA A 67 -4.41 -3.85 19.46
N MET A 68 -4.65 -2.98 18.49
CA MET A 68 -3.68 -1.95 18.08
C MET A 68 -3.41 -0.90 19.19
N ASP A 69 -4.30 -0.70 20.17
CA ASP A 69 -4.08 0.26 21.25
C ASP A 69 -2.85 -0.09 22.11
N GLU A 70 -2.53 -1.39 22.26
CA GLU A 70 -1.37 -1.85 23.04
C GLU A 70 -0.02 -1.45 22.42
N ILE A 71 0.00 -1.23 21.09
CA ILE A 71 1.22 -0.98 20.32
C ILE A 71 1.29 0.43 19.72
N LEU A 72 0.35 1.32 20.10
CA LEU A 72 0.38 2.73 19.70
C LEU A 72 1.72 3.36 20.13
N SER A 73 2.45 3.96 19.19
CA SER A 73 3.83 4.40 19.41
C SER A 73 4.13 5.82 18.94
N GLY A 74 3.32 6.40 18.06
CA GLY A 74 3.58 7.73 17.53
C GLY A 74 2.60 8.18 16.46
N GLY A 75 3.10 8.97 15.52
CA GLY A 75 2.36 9.46 14.36
C GLY A 75 3.20 9.47 13.08
N VAL A 76 2.53 9.58 11.94
CA VAL A 76 3.16 9.57 10.61
C VAL A 76 2.61 10.74 9.79
N ARG A 77 3.52 11.47 9.11
CA ARG A 77 3.18 12.49 8.11
C ARG A 77 2.90 11.81 6.77
N THR A 78 1.79 12.19 6.13
CA THR A 78 1.25 11.44 4.98
C THR A 78 1.40 12.13 3.63
N TYR A 79 1.71 13.43 3.56
CA TYR A 79 1.74 14.23 2.33
C TYR A 79 2.55 13.59 1.18
N SER A 80 2.14 13.86 -0.07
CA SER A 80 2.83 13.39 -1.29
C SER A 80 3.92 14.35 -1.76
N ALA A 81 4.60 14.04 -2.85
CA ALA A 81 5.63 14.91 -3.42
C ALA A 81 5.08 16.27 -3.89
N GLU A 82 3.80 16.36 -4.26
CA GLU A 82 3.19 17.58 -4.80
C GLU A 82 1.97 18.09 -4.03
N SER A 83 1.44 17.33 -3.05
CA SER A 83 0.19 17.69 -2.38
C SER A 83 0.26 17.47 -0.87
N ALA A 84 -0.36 18.36 -0.11
CA ALA A 84 -0.59 18.19 1.33
C ALA A 84 -1.55 17.05 1.65
N ILE A 85 -2.42 16.66 0.70
CA ILE A 85 -3.34 15.54 0.79
C ILE A 85 -2.89 14.50 -0.23
N THR A 86 -2.47 13.34 0.24
CA THR A 86 -2.00 12.25 -0.62
C THR A 86 -3.13 11.35 -1.12
N ASP A 87 -2.88 10.63 -2.22
CA ASP A 87 -3.65 9.46 -2.65
C ASP A 87 -2.90 8.18 -2.24
N SER A 88 -3.58 7.02 -2.28
CA SER A 88 -3.01 5.72 -1.84
C SER A 88 -1.78 5.30 -2.64
N ALA A 89 -1.71 5.60 -3.95
CA ALA A 89 -0.56 5.20 -4.78
C ALA A 89 0.76 5.87 -4.33
N PRO A 90 0.86 7.22 -4.22
CA PRO A 90 2.06 7.86 -3.71
C PRO A 90 2.32 7.57 -2.22
N ALA A 91 1.27 7.38 -1.40
CA ALA A 91 1.44 7.02 0.01
C ALA A 91 2.06 5.62 0.17
N ALA A 92 1.51 4.62 -0.52
CA ALA A 92 2.07 3.27 -0.52
C ALA A 92 3.48 3.21 -1.11
N THR A 93 3.74 4.01 -2.17
CA THR A 93 5.10 4.17 -2.71
C THR A 93 6.05 4.67 -1.63
N ALA A 94 5.67 5.69 -0.86
CA ALA A 94 6.50 6.21 0.22
C ALA A 94 6.73 5.17 1.34
N LEU A 95 5.68 4.47 1.76
CA LEU A 95 5.73 3.40 2.77
C LEU A 95 6.57 2.19 2.36
N ALA A 96 6.65 1.90 1.05
CA ALA A 96 7.34 0.74 0.53
C ALA A 96 8.78 1.01 0.07
N THR A 97 9.07 2.22 -0.44
CA THR A 97 10.33 2.53 -1.13
C THR A 97 11.20 3.57 -0.42
N GLY A 98 10.63 4.31 0.54
CA GLY A 98 11.31 5.46 1.15
C GLY A 98 11.36 6.72 0.28
N HIS A 99 10.60 6.77 -0.81
CA HIS A 99 10.51 7.93 -1.69
C HIS A 99 9.09 8.48 -1.77
N LYS A 100 8.92 9.79 -1.56
CA LYS A 100 7.65 10.47 -1.90
C LYS A 100 7.43 10.38 -3.41
N SER A 101 6.17 10.21 -3.84
CA SER A 101 5.81 10.11 -5.25
C SER A 101 4.61 10.98 -5.59
N ASN A 102 4.19 11.00 -6.85
CA ASN A 102 3.05 11.80 -7.33
C ASN A 102 1.75 11.00 -7.38
N ASP A 103 0.63 11.71 -7.48
CA ASP A 103 -0.69 11.12 -7.70
C ASP A 103 -0.64 10.05 -8.80
N LYS A 104 -1.28 8.90 -8.53
CA LYS A 104 -1.35 7.70 -9.39
C LYS A 104 -0.06 6.93 -9.61
N PHE A 105 1.10 7.40 -9.19
CA PHE A 105 2.37 6.72 -9.40
C PHE A 105 2.58 5.61 -8.38
N VAL A 106 3.05 4.47 -8.85
CA VAL A 106 3.27 3.24 -8.08
C VAL A 106 4.75 2.85 -8.20
N GLY A 107 5.49 2.83 -7.10
CA GLY A 107 6.87 2.36 -7.05
C GLY A 107 7.86 3.10 -7.97
N VAL A 108 7.57 4.35 -8.32
CA VAL A 108 8.41 5.17 -9.21
C VAL A 108 8.66 6.56 -8.64
N LEU A 109 9.78 7.19 -9.00
CA LEU A 109 10.11 8.56 -8.60
C LEU A 109 9.10 9.57 -9.15
N PRO A 110 8.87 10.68 -8.43
CA PRO A 110 7.95 11.72 -8.86
C PRO A 110 8.46 12.45 -10.11
N ALA A 111 7.53 12.96 -10.91
CA ALA A 111 7.81 13.86 -12.02
C ALA A 111 7.75 15.35 -11.60
N THR A 112 7.09 15.63 -10.48
CA THR A 112 6.92 16.98 -9.93
C THR A 112 7.09 16.94 -8.42
N VAL A 113 7.86 17.87 -7.89
CA VAL A 113 8.05 18.06 -6.45
C VAL A 113 7.72 19.51 -6.10
N SER A 114 6.71 19.73 -5.26
CA SER A 114 6.30 21.05 -4.78
C SER A 114 6.05 21.10 -3.28
N SER A 115 6.01 19.96 -2.60
CA SER A 115 5.88 19.91 -1.14
C SER A 115 7.14 20.48 -0.47
N PRO A 116 6.99 21.32 0.57
CA PRO A 116 8.12 21.97 1.23
C PRO A 116 9.11 20.98 1.84
N GLY A 117 10.41 21.27 1.72
CA GLY A 117 11.48 20.48 2.35
C GLY A 117 11.92 19.25 1.55
N LEU A 118 11.29 18.95 0.43
CA LEU A 118 11.70 17.84 -0.45
C LEU A 118 12.73 18.31 -1.49
N GLU A 119 13.67 17.44 -1.81
CA GLU A 119 14.63 17.65 -2.90
C GLU A 119 13.94 17.47 -4.26
N GLN A 120 14.37 18.26 -5.25
CA GLN A 120 13.88 18.12 -6.63
C GLN A 120 14.45 16.87 -7.26
N VAL A 121 13.62 16.15 -8.01
CA VAL A 121 14.06 15.02 -8.83
C VAL A 121 14.53 15.54 -10.19
N ALA A 122 15.65 15.02 -10.70
CA ALA A 122 16.12 15.37 -12.02
C ALA A 122 15.12 14.91 -13.09
N LYS A 123 14.94 15.70 -14.14
CA LYS A 123 13.93 15.41 -15.17
C LYS A 123 14.12 14.04 -15.84
N GLU A 124 15.35 13.62 -15.98
CA GLU A 124 15.75 12.31 -16.52
C GLU A 124 15.42 11.14 -15.60
N ASP A 125 15.28 11.40 -14.30
CA ASP A 125 14.93 10.40 -13.29
C ASP A 125 13.41 10.33 -13.02
N ALA A 126 12.61 11.21 -13.63
CA ALA A 126 11.16 11.14 -13.52
C ALA A 126 10.66 9.76 -13.97
N PHE A 127 9.75 9.15 -13.18
CA PHE A 127 9.21 7.81 -13.42
C PHE A 127 10.24 6.66 -13.34
N LYS A 128 11.47 6.91 -12.86
CA LYS A 128 12.43 5.83 -12.61
C LYS A 128 11.86 4.91 -11.53
N PRO A 129 11.83 3.57 -11.77
CA PRO A 129 11.42 2.63 -10.72
C PRO A 129 12.41 2.66 -9.56
N VAL A 130 11.90 2.55 -8.34
CA VAL A 130 12.66 2.51 -7.09
C VAL A 130 12.31 1.26 -6.31
N ALA A 131 13.33 0.58 -5.80
CA ALA A 131 13.16 -0.70 -5.11
C ALA A 131 12.28 -0.55 -3.87
N ASN A 132 11.41 -1.53 -3.62
CA ASN A 132 10.56 -1.61 -2.46
C ASN A 132 11.08 -2.65 -1.43
N VAL A 133 10.51 -2.60 -0.23
CA VAL A 133 10.94 -3.49 0.88
C VAL A 133 10.64 -4.97 0.62
N LEU A 134 9.61 -5.32 -0.14
CA LEU A 134 9.32 -6.70 -0.54
C LEU A 134 10.41 -7.25 -1.47
N GLU A 135 10.83 -6.46 -2.45
CA GLU A 135 11.94 -6.82 -3.33
C GLU A 135 13.24 -6.99 -2.55
N GLY A 136 13.48 -6.07 -1.60
CA GLY A 136 14.63 -6.17 -0.71
C GLY A 136 14.63 -7.44 0.15
N ALA A 137 13.50 -7.76 0.76
CA ALA A 137 13.33 -9.00 1.52
C ALA A 137 13.63 -10.24 0.65
N LYS A 138 13.12 -10.26 -0.57
CA LYS A 138 13.37 -11.31 -1.53
C LYS A 138 14.85 -11.43 -1.93
N GLN A 139 15.55 -10.30 -2.14
CA GLN A 139 17.00 -10.31 -2.42
C GLN A 139 17.84 -10.80 -1.22
N GLN A 140 17.29 -10.77 0.00
CA GLN A 140 17.89 -11.39 1.20
C GLN A 140 17.52 -12.88 1.37
N GLY A 141 16.82 -13.49 0.43
CA GLY A 141 16.39 -14.89 0.49
C GLY A 141 15.13 -15.13 1.32
N LYS A 142 14.47 -14.09 1.81
CA LYS A 142 13.28 -14.18 2.66
C LYS A 142 12.03 -14.54 1.87
N ALA A 143 11.12 -15.28 2.50
CA ALA A 143 9.78 -15.48 1.97
C ALA A 143 8.98 -14.16 1.95
N THR A 144 8.04 -14.04 1.02
CA THR A 144 7.28 -12.79 0.81
C THR A 144 5.78 -13.03 0.74
N GLY A 145 5.00 -12.10 1.32
CA GLY A 145 3.55 -12.17 1.30
C GLY A 145 2.89 -10.81 1.02
N LEU A 146 1.72 -10.85 0.37
CA LEU A 146 0.93 -9.69 -0.03
C LEU A 146 -0.56 -10.00 0.14
N ILE A 147 -1.24 -9.25 1.00
CA ILE A 147 -2.66 -9.44 1.34
C ILE A 147 -3.42 -8.13 1.20
N ALA A 148 -4.64 -8.15 0.64
CA ALA A 148 -5.54 -7.01 0.61
C ALA A 148 -7.01 -7.45 0.61
N THR A 149 -7.90 -6.61 1.14
CA THR A 149 -9.35 -6.79 1.00
C THR A 149 -9.89 -6.18 -0.30
N SER A 150 -9.08 -5.38 -1.01
CA SER A 150 -9.31 -4.94 -2.39
C SER A 150 -8.88 -5.97 -3.43
N GLU A 151 -8.86 -5.56 -4.70
CA GLU A 151 -8.06 -6.23 -5.73
C GLU A 151 -6.59 -6.15 -5.33
N ILE A 152 -5.87 -7.27 -5.44
CA ILE A 152 -4.43 -7.29 -5.11
C ILE A 152 -3.60 -6.38 -6.03
N GLN A 153 -4.16 -5.93 -7.15
CA GLN A 153 -3.60 -4.96 -8.08
C GLN A 153 -3.93 -3.51 -7.70
N HIS A 154 -4.73 -3.27 -6.65
CA HIS A 154 -5.06 -1.91 -6.20
C HIS A 154 -3.81 -1.15 -5.76
N ALA A 155 -3.92 0.18 -5.64
CA ALA A 155 -2.77 1.07 -5.47
C ALA A 155 -1.86 0.72 -4.30
N THR A 156 -2.43 0.38 -3.14
CA THR A 156 -1.68 0.16 -1.91
C THR A 156 -0.86 -1.14 -1.96
N PRO A 157 -1.43 -2.32 -2.27
CA PRO A 157 -0.61 -3.52 -2.46
C PRO A 157 0.32 -3.40 -3.67
N ALA A 158 -0.07 -2.67 -4.73
CA ALA A 158 0.80 -2.42 -5.87
C ALA A 158 2.05 -1.64 -5.48
N GLY A 159 1.97 -0.64 -4.59
CA GLY A 159 3.13 0.12 -4.09
C GLY A 159 4.21 -0.76 -3.45
N PHE A 160 3.83 -1.90 -2.89
CA PHE A 160 4.75 -2.89 -2.30
C PHE A 160 5.18 -3.99 -3.28
N SER A 161 4.64 -4.02 -4.51
CA SER A 161 4.81 -5.20 -5.38
C SER A 161 4.94 -4.89 -6.87
N ALA A 162 4.92 -3.62 -7.29
CA ALA A 162 4.97 -3.27 -8.71
C ALA A 162 5.52 -1.86 -8.94
N HIS A 163 5.81 -1.56 -10.22
CA HIS A 163 6.24 -0.25 -10.69
C HIS A 163 5.41 0.14 -11.91
N ALA A 164 4.62 1.20 -11.75
CA ALA A 164 3.75 1.68 -12.81
C ALA A 164 3.61 3.21 -12.75
N THR A 165 3.55 3.85 -13.91
CA THR A 165 3.32 5.29 -14.00
C THR A 165 1.86 5.68 -13.75
N ASN A 166 0.97 4.68 -13.61
CA ASN A 166 -0.43 4.90 -13.27
C ASN A 166 -1.02 3.66 -12.58
N ARG A 167 -1.61 3.85 -11.40
CA ARG A 167 -2.27 2.82 -10.59
C ARG A 167 -3.40 2.06 -11.31
N SER A 168 -3.94 2.62 -12.39
CA SER A 168 -4.99 1.96 -13.18
C SER A 168 -4.46 0.91 -14.18
N GLN A 169 -3.14 0.72 -14.27
CA GLN A 169 -2.50 -0.27 -15.14
C GLN A 169 -2.54 -1.67 -14.51
N TYR A 170 -3.73 -2.17 -14.19
CA TYR A 170 -3.92 -3.44 -13.48
C TYR A 170 -3.29 -4.64 -14.19
N ASP A 171 -3.30 -4.66 -15.54
CA ASP A 171 -2.67 -5.71 -16.35
C ASP A 171 -1.16 -5.79 -16.06
N ASN A 172 -0.47 -4.63 -16.13
CA ASN A 172 0.96 -4.54 -15.88
C ASN A 172 1.30 -4.87 -14.42
N ILE A 173 0.50 -4.38 -13.46
CA ILE A 173 0.69 -4.65 -12.03
C ILE A 173 0.53 -6.15 -11.74
N ALA A 174 -0.55 -6.78 -12.24
CA ALA A 174 -0.79 -8.21 -12.08
C ALA A 174 0.36 -9.07 -12.65
N GLU A 175 0.85 -8.70 -13.84
CA GLU A 175 1.95 -9.40 -14.48
C GLU A 175 3.23 -9.31 -13.64
N GLN A 176 3.58 -8.09 -13.18
CA GLN A 176 4.74 -7.90 -12.29
C GLN A 176 4.62 -8.72 -11.01
N GLN A 177 3.46 -8.73 -10.35
CA GLN A 177 3.22 -9.51 -9.13
C GLN A 177 3.43 -11.02 -9.34
N VAL A 178 2.93 -11.57 -10.45
CA VAL A 178 3.08 -13.00 -10.79
C VAL A 178 4.52 -13.35 -11.15
N TYR A 179 5.20 -12.49 -11.93
CA TYR A 179 6.58 -12.75 -12.36
C TYR A 179 7.62 -12.43 -11.28
N GLN A 180 7.28 -11.66 -10.26
CA GLN A 180 8.12 -11.51 -9.06
C GLN A 180 8.17 -12.77 -8.19
N ASN A 181 7.27 -13.73 -8.38
CA ASN A 181 7.18 -14.97 -7.59
C ASN A 181 7.03 -14.69 -6.09
N ILE A 182 6.07 -13.84 -5.71
CA ILE A 182 5.69 -13.59 -4.31
C ILE A 182 5.09 -14.89 -3.75
N ASP A 183 5.54 -15.37 -2.58
CA ASP A 183 5.20 -16.72 -2.11
C ASP A 183 3.73 -16.87 -1.70
N VAL A 184 3.16 -15.85 -1.04
CA VAL A 184 1.75 -15.86 -0.64
C VAL A 184 1.08 -14.56 -1.09
N VAL A 185 0.06 -14.67 -1.95
CA VAL A 185 -0.75 -13.53 -2.42
C VAL A 185 -2.21 -13.84 -2.17
N LEU A 186 -2.91 -13.02 -1.38
CA LEU A 186 -4.31 -13.27 -0.98
C LEU A 186 -5.15 -12.01 -1.11
N GLY A 187 -6.27 -12.07 -1.83
CA GLY A 187 -7.18 -10.93 -1.98
C GLY A 187 -8.23 -11.12 -3.06
N GLY A 188 -8.73 -10.01 -3.59
CA GLY A 188 -9.61 -9.97 -4.76
C GLY A 188 -8.82 -9.82 -6.06
N GLY A 189 -9.52 -9.53 -7.18
CA GLY A 189 -8.91 -9.14 -8.45
C GLY A 189 -8.65 -10.27 -9.44
N SER A 190 -9.42 -11.38 -9.40
CA SER A 190 -9.25 -12.46 -10.38
C SER A 190 -9.48 -12.05 -11.83
N GLU A 191 -10.23 -10.95 -12.07
CA GLU A 191 -10.42 -10.42 -13.43
C GLU A 191 -9.12 -10.03 -14.11
N SER A 192 -8.16 -9.46 -13.37
CA SER A 192 -6.88 -8.99 -13.90
C SER A 192 -5.87 -10.12 -14.16
N LEU A 193 -6.22 -11.37 -13.84
CA LEU A 193 -5.38 -12.53 -14.08
C LEU A 193 -5.67 -13.24 -15.42
N THR A 194 -6.81 -12.95 -16.05
CA THR A 194 -7.23 -13.66 -17.26
C THR A 194 -7.76 -12.73 -18.35
N PRO A 195 -7.58 -13.08 -19.63
CA PRO A 195 -8.21 -12.35 -20.72
C PRO A 195 -9.73 -12.37 -20.62
N GLY A 196 -10.38 -11.26 -20.98
CA GLY A 196 -11.83 -11.13 -20.91
C GLY A 196 -12.36 -9.81 -21.46
N THR A 197 -13.64 -9.55 -21.20
CA THR A 197 -14.35 -8.35 -21.70
C THR A 197 -14.70 -7.35 -20.60
N THR A 198 -14.43 -7.66 -19.35
CA THR A 198 -14.64 -6.72 -18.23
C THR A 198 -13.60 -5.59 -18.26
N LYS A 199 -13.86 -4.54 -17.50
CA LYS A 199 -12.97 -3.37 -17.44
C LYS A 199 -11.54 -3.74 -17.02
N ASN A 200 -11.40 -4.64 -16.07
CA ASN A 200 -10.12 -5.02 -15.47
C ASN A 200 -9.56 -6.34 -16.03
N ALA A 201 -10.24 -6.97 -17.01
CA ALA A 201 -9.72 -8.17 -17.67
C ALA A 201 -8.52 -7.83 -18.55
N ARG A 202 -7.57 -8.76 -18.63
CA ARG A 202 -6.33 -8.59 -19.41
C ARG A 202 -6.58 -8.38 -20.90
N LYS A 203 -5.82 -7.46 -21.47
CA LYS A 203 -5.91 -7.09 -22.90
C LYS A 203 -4.75 -7.66 -23.73
N ASP A 204 -3.66 -8.05 -23.08
CA ASP A 204 -2.46 -8.61 -23.71
C ASP A 204 -2.62 -10.07 -24.16
N GLY A 205 -3.73 -10.72 -23.78
CA GLY A 205 -4.05 -12.11 -24.11
C GLY A 205 -3.39 -13.15 -23.22
N GLU A 206 -2.55 -12.79 -22.25
CA GLU A 206 -1.90 -13.74 -21.35
C GLU A 206 -2.85 -14.21 -20.25
N ASN A 207 -2.83 -15.52 -19.95
CA ASN A 207 -3.54 -16.10 -18.82
C ASN A 207 -2.57 -16.34 -17.66
N LEU A 208 -2.54 -15.43 -16.70
CA LEU A 208 -1.64 -15.50 -15.56
C LEU A 208 -1.97 -16.66 -14.60
N VAL A 209 -3.20 -17.18 -14.59
CA VAL A 209 -3.54 -18.39 -13.81
C VAL A 209 -2.77 -19.61 -14.35
N ASN A 210 -2.59 -19.73 -15.67
CA ASN A 210 -1.75 -20.76 -16.25
C ASN A 210 -0.29 -20.60 -15.81
N VAL A 211 0.23 -19.34 -15.83
CA VAL A 211 1.59 -19.04 -15.35
C VAL A 211 1.77 -19.40 -13.89
N LEU A 212 0.79 -19.10 -13.02
CA LEU A 212 0.81 -19.49 -11.61
C LEU A 212 0.86 -21.02 -11.43
N ASN A 213 0.07 -21.77 -12.21
CA ASN A 213 0.10 -23.24 -12.21
C ASN A 213 1.46 -23.79 -12.64
N GLU A 214 2.06 -23.22 -13.71
CA GLU A 214 3.41 -23.60 -14.17
C GLU A 214 4.50 -23.30 -13.13
N LYS A 215 4.29 -22.26 -12.30
CA LYS A 215 5.16 -21.90 -11.18
C LYS A 215 4.87 -22.67 -9.89
N ASN A 216 3.95 -23.66 -9.92
CA ASN A 216 3.55 -24.52 -8.82
C ASN A 216 2.87 -23.77 -7.65
N TYR A 217 2.10 -22.73 -7.93
CA TYR A 217 1.22 -22.15 -6.93
C TYR A 217 -0.01 -22.99 -6.71
N ASP A 218 -0.44 -23.08 -5.46
CA ASP A 218 -1.80 -23.50 -5.10
C ASP A 218 -2.75 -22.34 -5.32
N PHE A 219 -3.55 -22.38 -6.40
CA PHE A 219 -4.49 -21.34 -6.77
C PHE A 219 -5.84 -21.61 -6.12
N VAL A 220 -6.16 -20.87 -5.04
CA VAL A 220 -7.35 -21.07 -4.20
C VAL A 220 -8.36 -19.93 -4.39
N LYS A 221 -9.66 -20.28 -4.31
CA LYS A 221 -10.78 -19.37 -4.57
C LYS A 221 -11.74 -19.22 -3.40
N THR A 222 -11.61 -20.07 -2.39
CA THR A 222 -12.50 -20.09 -1.24
C THR A 222 -11.71 -20.13 0.07
N ARG A 223 -12.36 -19.70 1.15
CA ARG A 223 -11.87 -19.80 2.51
C ARG A 223 -11.41 -21.23 2.86
N ASP A 224 -12.23 -22.21 2.54
CA ASP A 224 -11.94 -23.61 2.88
C ASP A 224 -10.72 -24.15 2.11
N GLU A 225 -10.60 -23.81 0.81
CA GLU A 225 -9.40 -24.13 0.02
C GLU A 225 -8.16 -23.47 0.63
N LEU A 226 -8.23 -22.18 1.00
CA LEU A 226 -7.12 -21.47 1.64
C LEU A 226 -6.68 -22.15 2.93
N LEU A 227 -7.61 -22.39 3.86
CA LEU A 227 -7.28 -22.95 5.17
C LEU A 227 -6.71 -24.36 5.10
N ASN A 228 -7.15 -25.16 4.11
CA ASN A 228 -6.68 -26.53 3.89
C ASN A 228 -5.39 -26.62 3.06
N SER A 229 -4.96 -25.57 2.38
CA SER A 229 -3.72 -25.59 1.60
C SER A 229 -2.50 -25.85 2.49
N THR A 230 -1.59 -26.69 2.02
CA THR A 230 -0.30 -26.98 2.67
C THR A 230 0.89 -26.52 1.84
N SER A 231 0.62 -25.87 0.71
CA SER A 231 1.63 -25.35 -0.20
C SER A 231 2.47 -24.23 0.45
N SER A 232 3.73 -24.14 0.06
CA SER A 232 4.58 -22.99 0.39
C SER A 232 4.34 -21.78 -0.54
N LYS A 233 3.62 -22.00 -1.66
CA LYS A 233 3.24 -20.97 -2.62
C LYS A 233 1.74 -20.98 -2.80
N ILE A 234 1.07 -19.90 -2.39
CA ILE A 234 -0.40 -19.79 -2.43
C ILE A 234 -0.78 -18.50 -3.16
N TRP A 235 -1.67 -18.63 -4.14
CA TRP A 235 -2.35 -17.48 -4.73
C TRP A 235 -3.85 -17.63 -4.49
N GLY A 236 -4.38 -16.87 -3.54
CA GLY A 236 -5.81 -16.83 -3.23
C GLY A 236 -6.48 -15.64 -3.91
N SER A 237 -7.45 -15.91 -4.77
CA SER A 237 -8.24 -14.88 -5.44
C SER A 237 -9.72 -15.16 -5.22
N PHE A 238 -10.29 -14.53 -4.18
CA PHE A 238 -11.59 -14.92 -3.61
C PHE A 238 -12.77 -14.16 -4.25
N ALA A 239 -12.49 -13.12 -5.02
CA ALA A 239 -13.50 -12.33 -5.74
C ALA A 239 -12.98 -11.86 -7.11
N PRO A 240 -13.88 -11.60 -8.10
CA PRO A 240 -13.51 -10.97 -9.36
C PRO A 240 -12.88 -9.58 -9.19
N SER A 241 -13.46 -8.75 -8.29
CA SER A 241 -12.97 -7.46 -7.84
C SER A 241 -12.58 -7.52 -6.36
N ALA A 242 -12.94 -6.52 -5.55
CA ALA A 242 -12.67 -6.52 -4.12
C ALA A 242 -13.53 -7.54 -3.33
N LEU A 243 -13.09 -7.89 -2.13
CA LEU A 243 -13.86 -8.67 -1.16
C LEU A 243 -15.03 -7.86 -0.59
N ALA A 244 -15.99 -8.54 0.02
CA ALA A 244 -17.07 -7.87 0.76
C ALA A 244 -16.55 -7.11 1.98
N TYR A 245 -17.32 -6.11 2.45
CA TYR A 245 -17.14 -5.57 3.79
C TYR A 245 -17.30 -6.69 4.82
N ASP A 246 -16.53 -6.66 5.88
CA ASP A 246 -16.51 -7.79 6.82
C ASP A 246 -17.88 -8.07 7.45
N LEU A 247 -18.63 -7.02 7.80
CA LEU A 247 -19.99 -7.14 8.33
C LEU A 247 -20.96 -7.83 7.35
N ASP A 248 -20.76 -7.62 6.05
CA ASP A 248 -21.64 -8.16 5.01
C ASP A 248 -21.22 -9.56 4.57
N ARG A 249 -19.94 -9.89 4.72
CA ARG A 249 -19.28 -11.07 4.17
C ARG A 249 -20.04 -12.37 4.47
N ALA A 250 -20.40 -12.61 5.72
CA ALA A 250 -21.07 -13.85 6.10
C ALA A 250 -22.45 -14.05 5.43
N LYS A 251 -23.12 -12.94 5.04
CA LYS A 251 -24.45 -12.98 4.40
C LYS A 251 -24.37 -12.95 2.87
N THR A 252 -23.42 -12.20 2.31
CA THR A 252 -23.35 -11.94 0.87
C THR A 252 -22.29 -12.78 0.15
N ARG A 253 -21.18 -13.10 0.85
CA ARG A 253 -20.01 -13.78 0.30
C ARG A 253 -19.41 -14.80 1.31
N PRO A 254 -20.18 -15.80 1.77
CA PRO A 254 -19.79 -16.70 2.87
C PRO A 254 -18.56 -17.56 2.59
N THR A 255 -18.12 -17.65 1.34
CA THR A 255 -16.91 -18.39 0.94
C THR A 255 -15.63 -17.54 0.95
N GLU A 256 -15.73 -16.23 1.18
CA GLU A 256 -14.57 -15.37 1.31
C GLU A 256 -13.96 -15.49 2.73
N PRO A 257 -12.62 -15.56 2.88
CA PRO A 257 -11.97 -15.52 4.18
C PRO A 257 -12.04 -14.14 4.82
N THR A 258 -11.85 -14.04 6.13
CA THR A 258 -11.62 -12.78 6.83
C THR A 258 -10.17 -12.31 6.62
N LEU A 259 -9.91 -11.02 6.87
CA LEU A 259 -8.55 -10.47 6.82
C LEU A 259 -7.64 -11.15 7.86
N ALA A 260 -8.15 -11.43 9.06
CA ALA A 260 -7.41 -12.15 10.10
C ALA A 260 -7.06 -13.59 9.68
N GLU A 261 -7.99 -14.33 9.05
CA GLU A 261 -7.73 -15.68 8.53
C GLU A 261 -6.67 -15.68 7.41
N MET A 262 -6.72 -14.69 6.50
CA MET A 262 -5.68 -14.52 5.48
C MET A 262 -4.32 -14.22 6.11
N THR A 263 -4.29 -13.33 7.10
CA THR A 263 -3.07 -12.93 7.82
C THR A 263 -2.45 -14.11 8.58
N GLY A 264 -3.25 -14.83 9.38
CA GLY A 264 -2.79 -16.00 10.13
C GLY A 264 -2.26 -17.10 9.20
N LYS A 265 -2.98 -17.38 8.08
CA LYS A 265 -2.55 -18.36 7.09
C LYS A 265 -1.25 -17.97 6.39
N ALA A 266 -1.08 -16.70 6.05
CA ALA A 266 0.17 -16.21 5.44
C ALA A 266 1.33 -16.34 6.42
N ILE A 267 1.18 -15.92 7.68
CA ILE A 267 2.18 -16.09 8.72
C ILE A 267 2.57 -17.57 8.88
N ASP A 268 1.59 -18.47 8.98
CA ASP A 268 1.83 -19.90 9.11
C ASP A 268 2.56 -20.53 7.92
N THR A 269 2.40 -19.95 6.74
CA THR A 269 3.08 -20.39 5.53
C THR A 269 4.51 -19.84 5.47
N LEU A 270 4.67 -18.52 5.66
CA LEU A 270 5.93 -17.79 5.48
C LEU A 270 6.94 -18.05 6.60
N LYS A 271 6.48 -18.25 7.85
CA LYS A 271 7.38 -18.52 9.01
C LYS A 271 8.19 -19.82 8.90
N LYS A 272 7.93 -20.66 7.87
CA LYS A 272 8.71 -21.87 7.60
C LYS A 272 10.02 -21.59 6.89
N ASP A 273 10.21 -20.37 6.38
CA ASP A 273 11.43 -19.94 5.74
C ASP A 273 12.52 -19.64 6.80
N GLU A 274 13.69 -20.25 6.64
CA GLU A 274 14.79 -20.15 7.61
C GLU A 274 15.48 -18.77 7.59
N ASP A 275 15.33 -18.00 6.50
CA ASP A 275 15.84 -16.64 6.39
C ASP A 275 14.82 -15.59 6.93
N GLY A 276 13.59 -16.01 7.27
CA GLY A 276 12.49 -15.17 7.74
C GLY A 276 11.62 -14.64 6.58
N PHE A 277 10.78 -13.66 6.86
CA PHE A 277 9.82 -13.20 5.86
C PHE A 277 9.49 -11.69 5.95
N PHE A 278 8.93 -11.19 4.85
CA PHE A 278 8.20 -9.93 4.76
C PHE A 278 6.74 -10.20 4.40
N LEU A 279 5.81 -9.64 5.16
CA LEU A 279 4.36 -9.75 4.89
C LEU A 279 3.75 -8.35 4.88
N PHE A 280 3.07 -8.02 3.77
CA PHE A 280 2.21 -6.85 3.67
C PHE A 280 0.75 -7.26 3.81
N VAL A 281 -0.03 -6.48 4.60
CA VAL A 281 -1.45 -6.71 4.86
C VAL A 281 -2.22 -5.40 4.75
N GLU A 282 -3.30 -5.38 3.98
CA GLU A 282 -4.13 -4.19 3.82
C GLU A 282 -5.60 -4.44 4.16
N GLY A 283 -6.14 -3.59 5.04
CA GLY A 283 -7.57 -3.40 5.24
C GLY A 283 -8.08 -2.28 4.33
N SER A 284 -8.32 -2.59 3.06
CA SER A 284 -8.57 -1.62 1.99
C SER A 284 -9.95 -0.96 2.07
N LYS A 285 -10.94 -1.65 2.67
CA LYS A 285 -12.35 -1.23 2.58
C LYS A 285 -12.72 -0.10 3.54
N VAL A 286 -11.84 0.26 4.48
CA VAL A 286 -12.04 1.43 5.36
C VAL A 286 -12.11 2.71 4.53
N ASP A 287 -11.20 2.88 3.57
CA ASP A 287 -11.16 4.01 2.65
C ASP A 287 -12.45 4.12 1.81
N TRP A 288 -12.89 3.00 1.25
CA TRP A 288 -14.10 2.99 0.41
C TRP A 288 -15.35 3.33 1.19
N ALA A 289 -15.46 2.87 2.44
CA ALA A 289 -16.53 3.27 3.34
C ALA A 289 -16.44 4.76 3.69
N ALA A 290 -15.22 5.27 3.93
CA ALA A 290 -14.99 6.68 4.25
C ALA A 290 -15.33 7.60 3.07
N HIS A 291 -15.04 7.23 1.83
CA HIS A 291 -15.47 7.95 0.63
C HIS A 291 -16.98 8.05 0.50
N LYS A 292 -17.70 7.08 1.05
CA LYS A 292 -19.18 7.05 1.10
C LYS A 292 -19.75 7.69 2.37
N ASN A 293 -18.89 8.11 3.30
CA ASN A 293 -19.30 8.52 4.64
C ASN A 293 -20.15 7.45 5.37
N ASP A 294 -19.90 6.17 5.02
CA ASP A 294 -20.59 5.02 5.64
C ASP A 294 -19.97 4.69 6.99
N THR A 295 -20.54 5.24 8.06
CA THR A 295 -20.08 5.02 9.44
C THR A 295 -19.98 3.53 9.80
N ILE A 296 -20.92 2.72 9.33
CA ILE A 296 -20.96 1.28 9.64
C ILE A 296 -19.87 0.53 8.90
N GLY A 297 -19.66 0.83 7.61
CA GLY A 297 -18.58 0.27 6.82
C GLY A 297 -17.21 0.62 7.40
N ILE A 298 -16.98 1.88 7.78
CA ILE A 298 -15.75 2.33 8.44
C ILE A 298 -15.48 1.51 9.71
N ILE A 299 -16.46 1.41 10.61
CA ILE A 299 -16.31 0.67 11.87
C ILE A 299 -16.08 -0.82 11.63
N SER A 300 -16.85 -1.44 10.73
CA SER A 300 -16.74 -2.86 10.38
C SER A 300 -15.32 -3.23 10.00
N ASP A 301 -14.76 -2.48 9.06
CA ASP A 301 -13.48 -2.85 8.47
C ASP A 301 -12.27 -2.37 9.31
N ILE A 302 -12.43 -1.35 10.16
CA ILE A 302 -11.45 -1.06 11.22
C ILE A 302 -11.38 -2.21 12.24
N LEU A 303 -12.52 -2.79 12.64
CA LEU A 303 -12.53 -3.92 13.57
C LEU A 303 -11.94 -5.18 12.93
N SER A 304 -12.23 -5.45 11.67
CA SER A 304 -11.62 -6.53 10.91
C SER A 304 -10.10 -6.37 10.77
N PHE A 305 -9.62 -5.13 10.56
CA PHE A 305 -8.19 -4.80 10.55
C PHE A 305 -7.55 -5.00 11.94
N ASP A 306 -8.22 -4.59 13.02
CA ASP A 306 -7.77 -4.80 14.39
C ASP A 306 -7.57 -6.29 14.72
N ASP A 307 -8.44 -7.16 14.21
CA ASP A 307 -8.29 -8.61 14.36
C ASP A 307 -7.05 -9.13 13.58
N ALA A 308 -6.76 -8.59 12.40
CA ALA A 308 -5.53 -8.93 11.66
C ALA A 308 -4.27 -8.42 12.37
N VAL A 309 -4.31 -7.21 12.95
CA VAL A 309 -3.22 -6.69 13.81
C VAL A 309 -2.98 -7.61 15.00
N LYS A 310 -4.05 -8.13 15.60
CA LYS A 310 -3.95 -9.08 16.71
C LYS A 310 -3.18 -10.35 16.30
N GLU A 311 -3.49 -10.95 15.15
CA GLU A 311 -2.75 -12.12 14.61
C GLU A 311 -1.26 -11.81 14.46
N ALA A 312 -0.92 -10.65 13.87
CA ALA A 312 0.48 -10.24 13.67
C ALA A 312 1.22 -10.01 14.99
N VAL A 313 0.57 -9.34 15.96
CA VAL A 313 1.18 -9.01 17.26
C VAL A 313 1.34 -10.26 18.13
N ASP A 314 0.37 -11.15 18.15
CA ASP A 314 0.44 -12.40 18.90
C ASP A 314 1.58 -13.28 18.37
N PHE A 315 1.71 -13.42 17.06
CA PHE A 315 2.87 -14.08 16.44
C PHE A 315 4.18 -13.40 16.82
N ALA A 316 4.27 -12.07 16.74
CA ALA A 316 5.50 -11.34 17.07
C ALA A 316 5.91 -11.49 18.54
N LYS A 317 4.95 -11.57 19.47
CA LYS A 317 5.19 -11.85 20.89
C LYS A 317 5.80 -13.25 21.11
N GLU A 318 5.34 -14.25 20.38
CA GLU A 318 5.85 -15.62 20.45
C GLU A 318 7.22 -15.77 19.79
N ASP A 319 7.40 -15.19 18.60
CA ASP A 319 8.65 -15.26 17.81
C ASP A 319 9.81 -14.47 18.45
N GLY A 320 9.52 -13.27 18.94
CA GLY A 320 10.48 -12.38 19.60
C GLY A 320 11.49 -11.69 18.66
N ASN A 321 11.43 -11.94 17.34
CA ASN A 321 12.32 -11.30 16.33
C ASN A 321 11.53 -10.78 15.12
N THR A 322 10.27 -10.47 15.32
CA THR A 322 9.35 -9.92 14.33
C THR A 322 9.09 -8.45 14.62
N MET A 323 9.31 -7.58 13.62
CA MET A 323 8.88 -6.19 13.63
C MET A 323 7.45 -6.11 13.07
N VAL A 324 6.53 -5.53 13.82
CA VAL A 324 5.17 -5.23 13.36
C VAL A 324 5.01 -3.72 13.28
N ILE A 325 4.53 -3.24 12.14
CA ILE A 325 4.15 -1.85 11.91
C ILE A 325 2.70 -1.86 11.41
N ALA A 326 1.82 -1.09 12.06
CA ALA A 326 0.50 -0.80 11.54
C ALA A 326 0.31 0.70 11.42
N VAL A 327 -0.31 1.15 10.32
CA VAL A 327 -0.50 2.56 10.00
C VAL A 327 -1.68 2.72 9.04
N THR A 328 -2.20 3.93 8.89
CA THR A 328 -3.00 4.30 7.73
C THR A 328 -2.16 5.11 6.76
N ASP A 329 -2.41 5.00 5.49
CA ASP A 329 -1.67 5.70 4.43
C ASP A 329 -2.09 7.18 4.32
N HIS A 330 -3.35 7.52 4.64
CA HIS A 330 -3.90 8.87 4.76
C HIS A 330 -5.19 8.86 5.58
N GLY A 331 -5.69 10.05 5.96
CA GLY A 331 -7.05 10.21 6.45
C GLY A 331 -8.06 10.31 5.31
N ASN A 332 -9.34 10.11 5.62
CA ASN A 332 -10.45 10.26 4.68
C ASN A 332 -11.72 10.74 5.39
N SER A 333 -12.68 11.29 4.64
CA SER A 333 -14.02 11.76 5.07
C SER A 333 -14.03 12.93 6.07
N GLY A 334 -12.95 13.15 6.82
CA GLY A 334 -12.93 14.10 7.93
C GLY A 334 -14.01 13.81 8.98
N ILE A 335 -14.17 12.52 9.32
CA ILE A 335 -15.15 12.04 10.30
C ILE A 335 -14.91 12.63 11.68
N THR A 336 -15.98 13.02 12.39
CA THR A 336 -15.93 13.51 13.77
C THR A 336 -17.03 12.90 14.63
N MET A 337 -16.69 12.55 15.87
CA MET A 337 -17.71 12.38 16.91
C MET A 337 -18.16 13.76 17.37
N GLY A 338 -19.44 14.05 17.18
CA GLY A 338 -20.01 15.39 17.29
C GLY A 338 -20.19 16.04 15.92
N ASN A 339 -21.32 16.67 15.73
CA ASN A 339 -21.69 17.43 14.53
C ASN A 339 -22.29 18.78 14.93
N ALA A 340 -22.84 19.53 13.96
CA ALA A 340 -23.43 20.84 14.23
C ALA A 340 -24.51 20.82 15.33
N ASN A 341 -25.29 19.72 15.43
CA ASN A 341 -26.35 19.58 16.42
C ASN A 341 -25.83 19.49 17.86
N THR A 342 -24.59 19.05 18.04
CA THR A 342 -23.98 18.86 19.37
C THR A 342 -23.24 20.09 19.89
N SER A 343 -23.12 21.16 19.09
CA SER A 343 -22.26 22.32 19.39
C SER A 343 -22.54 22.99 20.76
N SER A 344 -23.78 23.01 21.23
CA SER A 344 -24.16 23.60 22.53
C SER A 344 -24.28 22.57 23.67
N THR A 345 -24.24 21.27 23.36
CA THR A 345 -24.54 20.18 24.30
C THR A 345 -23.44 19.12 24.41
N TYR A 346 -22.31 19.32 23.71
CA TYR A 346 -21.24 18.33 23.58
C TYR A 346 -20.76 17.73 24.91
N SER A 347 -20.72 18.50 25.98
CA SER A 347 -20.25 18.04 27.31
C SER A 347 -21.29 17.22 28.10
N SER A 348 -22.54 17.16 27.64
CA SER A 348 -23.64 16.48 28.32
C SER A 348 -24.26 15.33 27.56
N ILE A 349 -23.86 15.13 26.31
CA ILE A 349 -24.37 14.04 25.47
C ILE A 349 -23.73 12.71 25.93
N PRO A 350 -24.51 11.69 26.30
CA PRO A 350 -23.96 10.40 26.68
C PRO A 350 -23.39 9.64 25.49
N VAL A 351 -22.43 8.74 25.75
CA VAL A 351 -21.81 7.90 24.69
C VAL A 351 -22.85 7.10 23.90
N SER A 352 -23.93 6.66 24.56
CA SER A 352 -25.04 5.94 23.92
C SER A 352 -25.69 6.72 22.78
N ALA A 353 -25.71 8.05 22.83
CA ALA A 353 -26.26 8.88 21.75
C ALA A 353 -25.42 8.85 20.46
N TYR A 354 -24.17 8.43 20.55
CA TYR A 354 -23.29 8.21 19.37
C TYR A 354 -23.33 6.75 18.92
N ILE A 355 -23.46 5.81 19.85
CA ILE A 355 -23.21 4.39 19.59
C ILE A 355 -24.49 3.58 19.36
N ASP A 356 -25.55 3.83 20.16
CA ASP A 356 -26.77 3.01 20.09
C ASP A 356 -27.46 3.07 18.71
N PRO A 357 -27.52 4.21 18.01
CA PRO A 357 -28.06 4.23 16.63
C PRO A 357 -27.25 3.35 15.67
N LEU A 358 -25.93 3.33 15.80
CA LEU A 358 -25.04 2.55 14.94
C LEU A 358 -25.16 1.04 15.21
N LYS A 359 -25.42 0.64 16.46
CA LYS A 359 -25.59 -0.78 16.87
C LYS A 359 -26.82 -1.46 16.27
N LYS A 360 -27.77 -0.70 15.72
CA LYS A 360 -28.95 -1.24 15.03
C LYS A 360 -28.61 -1.82 13.65
N ALA A 361 -27.54 -1.35 13.01
CA ALA A 361 -27.14 -1.82 11.69
C ALA A 361 -26.64 -3.28 11.74
N THR A 362 -27.05 -4.05 10.76
CA THR A 362 -26.65 -5.46 10.55
C THR A 362 -25.96 -5.67 9.20
N MET A 363 -25.87 -4.62 8.39
CA MET A 363 -25.14 -4.56 7.12
C MET A 363 -24.59 -3.14 6.92
N THR A 364 -23.54 -3.02 6.10
CA THR A 364 -23.07 -1.73 5.58
C THR A 364 -24.10 -1.15 4.60
N VAL A 365 -23.93 0.10 4.16
CA VAL A 365 -24.81 0.66 3.14
C VAL A 365 -24.74 -0.12 1.83
N GLU A 366 -23.55 -0.60 1.43
CA GLU A 366 -23.36 -1.43 0.24
C GLU A 366 -24.08 -2.77 0.39
N GLY A 367 -23.89 -3.47 1.52
CA GLY A 367 -24.56 -4.73 1.79
C GLY A 367 -26.08 -4.60 1.84
N ALA A 368 -26.61 -3.57 2.49
CA ALA A 368 -28.03 -3.30 2.54
C ALA A 368 -28.61 -3.03 1.15
N LEU A 369 -27.96 -2.15 0.38
CA LEU A 369 -28.41 -1.83 -0.99
C LEU A 369 -28.33 -3.01 -1.95
N SER A 370 -27.43 -3.97 -1.72
CA SER A 370 -27.38 -5.21 -2.52
C SER A 370 -28.66 -6.06 -2.40
N GLN A 371 -29.44 -5.84 -1.35
CA GLN A 371 -30.73 -6.49 -1.13
C GLN A 371 -31.93 -5.72 -1.72
N LEU A 372 -31.69 -4.52 -2.28
CA LEU A 372 -32.77 -3.67 -2.81
C LEU A 372 -33.32 -4.26 -4.11
N LYS A 373 -34.63 -4.44 -4.16
CA LYS A 373 -35.33 -4.87 -5.37
C LYS A 373 -35.38 -3.73 -6.39
N GLU A 374 -35.48 -4.07 -7.68
CA GLU A 374 -35.55 -3.10 -8.78
C GLU A 374 -36.70 -2.12 -8.63
N ASP A 375 -37.88 -2.60 -8.18
CA ASP A 375 -39.09 -1.80 -7.95
C ASP A 375 -39.05 -1.04 -6.62
N LYS A 376 -37.96 -1.15 -5.83
CA LYS A 376 -37.79 -0.55 -4.50
C LYS A 376 -38.91 -0.91 -3.49
N SER A 377 -39.67 -1.99 -3.73
CA SER A 377 -40.79 -2.39 -2.87
C SER A 377 -40.37 -2.75 -1.44
N ASN A 378 -39.09 -3.14 -1.24
CA ASN A 378 -38.50 -3.49 0.06
C ASN A 378 -37.57 -2.41 0.63
N LEU A 379 -37.75 -1.13 0.25
CA LEU A 379 -36.88 -0.04 0.69
C LEU A 379 -36.83 0.12 2.22
N VAL A 380 -37.96 -0.11 2.90
CA VAL A 380 -38.03 -0.02 4.37
C VAL A 380 -37.20 -1.11 5.04
N GLU A 381 -37.30 -2.35 4.52
CA GLU A 381 -36.49 -3.48 5.01
C GLU A 381 -34.99 -3.24 4.77
N VAL A 382 -34.63 -2.70 3.59
CA VAL A 382 -33.25 -2.37 3.25
C VAL A 382 -32.71 -1.26 4.17
N ALA A 383 -33.48 -0.22 4.42
CA ALA A 383 -33.08 0.84 5.36
C ALA A 383 -32.89 0.29 6.79
N ALA A 384 -33.74 -0.63 7.24
CA ALA A 384 -33.62 -1.28 8.53
C ALA A 384 -32.34 -2.12 8.65
N LEU A 385 -31.86 -2.78 7.58
CA LEU A 385 -30.58 -3.48 7.59
C LEU A 385 -29.40 -2.54 7.88
N TYR A 386 -29.49 -1.28 7.46
CA TYR A 386 -28.49 -0.23 7.74
C TYR A 386 -28.73 0.50 9.09
N GLY A 387 -29.69 0.06 9.90
CA GLY A 387 -29.99 0.65 11.22
C GLY A 387 -31.05 1.76 11.21
N LEU A 388 -31.73 1.97 10.08
CA LEU A 388 -32.82 2.93 9.95
C LEU A 388 -34.18 2.20 10.07
N ASP A 389 -34.43 1.59 11.25
CA ASP A 389 -35.62 0.77 11.53
C ASP A 389 -36.86 1.56 11.95
N ASP A 390 -36.73 2.88 12.11
CA ASP A 390 -37.74 3.80 12.61
C ASP A 390 -37.92 5.03 11.70
N LEU A 391 -37.95 4.81 10.36
CA LEU A 391 -38.15 5.87 9.38
C LEU A 391 -39.47 6.61 9.59
N THR A 392 -39.40 7.95 9.61
CA THR A 392 -40.58 8.80 9.50
C THR A 392 -41.15 8.78 8.06
N GLU A 393 -42.41 9.26 7.88
CA GLU A 393 -42.99 9.39 6.54
C GLU A 393 -42.16 10.32 5.64
N ASP A 394 -41.62 11.41 6.18
CA ASP A 394 -40.79 12.38 5.44
C ASP A 394 -39.43 11.76 5.05
N GLU A 395 -38.79 11.01 5.94
CA GLU A 395 -37.55 10.29 5.62
C GLU A 395 -37.78 9.23 4.53
N LEU A 396 -38.86 8.46 4.63
CA LEU A 396 -39.23 7.49 3.60
C LEU A 396 -39.54 8.16 2.26
N ALA A 397 -40.20 9.30 2.25
CA ALA A 397 -40.43 10.08 1.05
C ALA A 397 -39.12 10.59 0.45
N THR A 398 -38.19 11.04 1.28
CA THR A 398 -36.85 11.46 0.89
C THR A 398 -36.09 10.31 0.22
N LEU A 399 -36.03 9.12 0.85
CA LEU A 399 -35.37 7.94 0.28
C LEU A 399 -35.99 7.50 -1.06
N LYS A 400 -37.34 7.52 -1.18
CA LYS A 400 -38.02 7.15 -2.42
C LYS A 400 -37.72 8.09 -3.59
N SER A 401 -37.53 9.37 -3.30
CA SER A 401 -37.20 10.39 -4.31
C SER A 401 -35.73 10.63 -4.53
N ALA A 402 -34.85 10.04 -3.69
CA ALA A 402 -33.44 10.24 -3.76
C ALA A 402 -32.84 9.76 -5.08
N LYS A 403 -31.87 10.55 -5.60
CA LYS A 403 -31.06 10.17 -6.75
C LYS A 403 -30.09 9.03 -6.36
N ASP A 404 -29.49 9.14 -5.19
CA ASP A 404 -28.68 8.10 -4.56
C ASP A 404 -29.28 7.79 -3.18
N ILE A 405 -29.83 6.59 -3.04
CA ILE A 405 -30.48 6.14 -1.81
C ILE A 405 -29.43 5.93 -0.72
N GLY A 406 -28.26 5.42 -1.07
CA GLY A 406 -27.16 5.16 -0.14
C GLY A 406 -26.67 6.45 0.50
N ASP A 407 -26.45 7.50 -0.28
CA ASP A 407 -26.03 8.81 0.21
C ASP A 407 -27.03 9.40 1.22
N GLU A 408 -28.32 9.20 1.03
CA GLU A 408 -29.33 9.67 2.00
C GLU A 408 -29.38 8.76 3.25
N MET A 409 -29.23 7.45 3.09
CA MET A 409 -29.18 6.53 4.24
C MET A 409 -27.99 6.84 5.16
N VAL A 410 -26.79 7.06 4.60
CA VAL A 410 -25.61 7.38 5.42
C VAL A 410 -25.75 8.71 6.15
N LYS A 411 -26.33 9.75 5.51
CA LYS A 411 -26.63 11.04 6.14
C LYS A 411 -27.63 10.89 7.30
N MET A 412 -28.70 10.13 7.09
CA MET A 412 -29.71 9.89 8.13
C MET A 412 -29.12 9.21 9.35
N LEU A 413 -28.36 8.13 9.16
CA LEU A 413 -27.75 7.38 10.27
C LEU A 413 -26.67 8.21 10.98
N ALA A 414 -25.82 8.92 10.25
CA ALA A 414 -24.82 9.82 10.82
C ALA A 414 -25.45 10.91 11.67
N ASN A 415 -26.55 11.52 11.21
CA ASN A 415 -27.30 12.51 12.00
C ASN A 415 -27.88 11.93 13.29
N ARG A 416 -28.46 10.72 13.24
CA ARG A 416 -28.99 10.03 14.43
C ARG A 416 -27.89 9.71 15.45
N ALA A 417 -26.69 9.36 14.96
CA ALA A 417 -25.53 9.05 15.78
C ALA A 417 -24.67 10.28 16.13
N ASN A 418 -25.10 11.50 15.76
CA ASN A 418 -24.35 12.74 15.98
C ASN A 418 -22.92 12.70 15.39
N ILE A 419 -22.72 11.98 14.30
CA ILE A 419 -21.46 11.91 13.57
C ILE A 419 -21.42 13.01 12.51
N GLY A 420 -20.27 13.68 12.37
CA GLY A 420 -20.03 14.69 11.37
C GLY A 420 -19.02 14.22 10.32
N TYR A 421 -19.15 14.76 9.12
CA TYR A 421 -18.24 14.56 7.99
C TYR A 421 -17.97 15.91 7.33
N THR A 422 -16.73 16.14 6.90
CA THR A 422 -16.35 17.39 6.22
C THR A 422 -16.23 17.23 4.71
N THR A 423 -15.97 16.01 4.23
CA THR A 423 -15.74 15.72 2.82
C THR A 423 -16.13 14.26 2.51
N GLY A 424 -16.17 13.91 1.23
CA GLY A 424 -16.19 12.52 0.73
C GLY A 424 -14.86 12.13 0.08
N GLY A 425 -13.77 12.78 0.47
CA GLY A 425 -12.42 12.56 -0.04
C GLY A 425 -11.39 12.54 1.07
N HIS A 426 -10.12 12.38 0.67
CA HIS A 426 -9.01 12.30 1.61
C HIS A 426 -8.81 13.59 2.40
N THR A 427 -8.16 13.47 3.56
CA THR A 427 -7.82 14.59 4.45
C THR A 427 -6.32 14.63 4.72
N GLY A 428 -5.77 15.85 4.80
CA GLY A 428 -4.37 16.10 5.13
C GLY A 428 -4.19 16.15 6.64
N GLU A 429 -3.90 15.01 7.24
CA GLU A 429 -3.68 14.88 8.68
C GLU A 429 -2.49 13.97 8.97
N ASP A 430 -1.85 14.18 10.12
CA ASP A 430 -0.93 13.20 10.69
C ASP A 430 -1.75 12.04 11.28
N VAL A 431 -1.31 10.81 11.03
CA VAL A 431 -2.04 9.61 11.38
C VAL A 431 -1.33 8.82 12.47
N PHE A 432 -2.04 7.94 13.18
CA PHE A 432 -1.43 7.09 14.20
C PHE A 432 -0.41 6.11 13.63
N LEU A 433 0.68 5.94 14.38
CA LEU A 433 1.68 4.90 14.18
C LEU A 433 1.58 3.85 15.29
N TYR A 434 1.46 2.61 14.90
CA TYR A 434 1.49 1.45 15.77
C TYR A 434 2.73 0.63 15.46
N SER A 435 3.55 0.30 16.48
CA SER A 435 4.79 -0.46 16.26
C SER A 435 5.10 -1.37 17.44
N TYR A 436 5.50 -2.61 17.13
CA TYR A 436 5.88 -3.62 18.10
C TYR A 436 7.14 -4.39 17.64
N GLY A 437 7.88 -4.95 18.58
CA GLY A 437 9.03 -5.81 18.37
C GLY A 437 10.37 -5.09 18.42
N PRO A 438 11.45 -5.75 17.97
CA PRO A 438 12.78 -5.14 17.87
C PRO A 438 12.75 -3.91 16.94
N SER A 439 13.55 -2.90 17.25
CA SER A 439 13.60 -1.63 16.48
C SER A 439 12.27 -0.88 16.41
N LYS A 440 11.46 -0.94 17.48
CA LYS A 440 10.19 -0.21 17.62
C LYS A 440 10.36 1.26 17.23
N ILE A 441 9.51 1.72 16.30
CA ILE A 441 9.49 3.10 15.82
C ILE A 441 8.60 3.94 16.74
N THR A 442 9.04 5.15 17.10
CA THR A 442 8.33 6.04 18.02
C THR A 442 8.41 7.50 17.58
N GLY A 443 7.48 8.33 18.07
CA GLY A 443 7.45 9.76 17.77
C GLY A 443 6.69 10.08 16.47
N LEU A 444 6.87 11.27 15.95
CA LEU A 444 6.29 11.71 14.67
C LEU A 444 7.35 11.56 13.58
N VAL A 445 7.09 10.69 12.62
CA VAL A 445 8.03 10.32 11.54
C VAL A 445 7.43 10.62 10.16
N GLU A 446 8.25 10.62 9.12
CA GLU A 446 7.79 10.61 7.74
C GLU A 446 7.34 9.18 7.34
N ASN A 447 6.35 9.07 6.44
CA ASN A 447 5.97 7.75 5.92
C ASN A 447 7.13 7.06 5.18
N THR A 448 8.07 7.81 4.62
CA THR A 448 9.31 7.30 4.01
C THR A 448 10.26 6.65 5.02
N ASP A 449 10.28 7.11 6.28
CA ASP A 449 11.16 6.56 7.32
C ASP A 449 10.78 5.11 7.67
N LEU A 450 9.51 4.72 7.47
CA LEU A 450 9.04 3.37 7.74
C LEU A 450 9.69 2.35 6.79
N ALA A 451 9.79 2.68 5.49
CA ALA A 451 10.49 1.84 4.52
C ALA A 451 11.96 1.62 4.88
N HIS A 452 12.67 2.71 5.21
CA HIS A 452 14.08 2.64 5.62
C HIS A 452 14.26 1.84 6.91
N SER A 453 13.35 1.99 7.88
CA SER A 453 13.40 1.23 9.13
C SER A 453 13.20 -0.27 8.91
N MET A 454 12.25 -0.66 8.06
CA MET A 454 12.03 -2.07 7.67
C MET A 454 13.24 -2.64 6.93
N ALA A 455 13.78 -1.90 5.95
CA ALA A 455 14.97 -2.31 5.20
C ALA A 455 16.20 -2.51 6.10
N GLN A 456 16.46 -1.56 6.99
CA GLN A 456 17.54 -1.65 7.95
C GLN A 456 17.38 -2.86 8.88
N PHE A 457 16.18 -3.12 9.38
CA PHE A 457 15.90 -4.27 10.24
C PHE A 457 16.10 -5.60 9.50
N MET A 458 15.79 -5.67 8.21
CA MET A 458 16.03 -6.84 7.35
C MET A 458 17.48 -6.91 6.80
N GLY A 459 18.32 -5.90 7.04
CA GLY A 459 19.75 -5.92 6.71
C GLY A 459 20.11 -5.46 5.29
N PHE A 460 19.33 -4.55 4.67
CA PHE A 460 19.66 -3.98 3.36
C PHE A 460 19.39 -2.47 3.28
N ASP A 461 19.93 -1.84 2.24
CA ASP A 461 19.74 -0.42 1.91
C ASP A 461 18.92 -0.28 0.63
N LEU A 462 17.82 0.49 0.67
CA LEU A 462 16.89 0.66 -0.46
C LEU A 462 17.50 1.43 -1.63
N ASN A 463 18.37 2.41 -1.39
CA ASN A 463 18.97 3.18 -2.47
C ASN A 463 19.96 2.31 -3.25
N LYS A 464 20.81 1.58 -2.53
CA LYS A 464 21.73 0.62 -3.16
C LYS A 464 20.97 -0.48 -3.91
N LEU A 465 19.87 -0.95 -3.35
CA LEU A 465 19.02 -1.95 -3.98
C LEU A 465 18.41 -1.40 -5.28
N THR A 466 17.94 -0.14 -5.29
CA THR A 466 17.45 0.55 -6.48
C THR A 466 18.51 0.58 -7.59
N ASP A 467 19.76 0.92 -7.25
CA ASP A 467 20.87 0.95 -8.20
C ASP A 467 21.23 -0.44 -8.75
N ASP A 468 21.02 -1.49 -7.98
CA ASP A 468 21.27 -2.87 -8.41
C ASP A 468 20.11 -3.47 -9.23
N LEU A 469 18.87 -3.04 -8.98
CA LEU A 469 17.67 -3.59 -9.65
C LEU A 469 17.22 -2.81 -10.88
N TYR A 470 17.44 -1.48 -10.91
CA TYR A 470 16.82 -0.62 -11.94
C TYR A 470 17.85 0.21 -12.72
N ILE A 471 18.63 -0.50 -13.52
CA ILE A 471 19.65 0.07 -14.42
C ILE A 471 19.01 0.37 -15.78
N PRO A 472 19.13 1.61 -16.33
CA PRO A 472 18.64 1.92 -17.66
C PRO A 472 19.26 1.02 -18.74
N ALA A 473 18.42 0.19 -19.39
CA ALA A 473 18.87 -0.84 -20.32
C ALA A 473 19.52 -0.24 -21.57
N THR A 474 18.96 0.83 -22.12
CA THR A 474 19.47 1.48 -23.32
C THR A 474 20.94 1.86 -23.19
N LYS A 475 21.30 2.52 -22.09
CA LYS A 475 22.69 2.92 -21.85
C LYS A 475 23.59 1.70 -21.58
N ALA A 476 23.15 0.80 -20.72
CA ALA A 476 23.93 -0.37 -20.30
C ALA A 476 24.30 -1.29 -21.45
N PHE A 477 23.38 -1.51 -22.41
CA PHE A 477 23.66 -2.32 -23.60
C PHE A 477 24.52 -1.58 -24.64
N LYS A 478 24.30 -0.27 -24.84
CA LYS A 478 25.15 0.55 -25.72
C LYS A 478 26.60 0.59 -25.25
N ASP A 479 26.83 0.71 -23.94
CA ASP A 479 28.18 0.70 -23.36
C ASP A 479 28.94 -0.63 -23.64
N LYS A 480 28.18 -1.73 -23.87
CA LYS A 480 28.73 -3.05 -24.31
C LYS A 480 28.79 -3.22 -25.82
N GLY A 481 28.47 -2.19 -26.58
CA GLY A 481 28.57 -2.16 -28.04
C GLY A 481 27.37 -2.73 -28.81
N TYR A 482 26.20 -2.86 -28.13
CA TYR A 482 24.96 -3.29 -28.78
C TYR A 482 24.21 -2.09 -29.40
N THR A 483 23.55 -2.30 -30.51
CA THR A 483 22.48 -1.42 -30.99
C THR A 483 21.19 -1.77 -30.25
N THR A 484 20.40 -0.77 -29.88
CA THR A 484 19.22 -0.99 -29.08
C THR A 484 17.97 -0.37 -29.69
N LYS A 485 16.82 -0.99 -29.51
CA LYS A 485 15.50 -0.43 -29.81
C LYS A 485 14.47 -0.88 -28.79
N ILE A 486 13.47 -0.03 -28.58
CA ILE A 486 12.23 -0.40 -27.87
C ILE A 486 11.22 -0.73 -28.96
N ASP A 487 10.70 -1.95 -28.94
CA ASP A 487 9.72 -2.44 -29.89
C ASP A 487 8.31 -2.29 -29.28
N LEU A 488 7.51 -1.42 -29.88
CA LEU A 488 6.14 -1.10 -29.50
C LEU A 488 5.12 -1.56 -30.55
N ALA A 489 5.49 -2.53 -31.42
CA ALA A 489 4.56 -3.08 -32.41
C ALA A 489 3.33 -3.69 -31.76
N ASP A 490 3.51 -4.35 -30.63
CA ASP A 490 2.46 -4.70 -29.68
C ASP A 490 2.56 -3.76 -28.47
N LYS A 491 1.59 -2.87 -28.31
CA LYS A 491 1.59 -1.86 -27.24
C LYS A 491 1.31 -2.45 -25.86
N GLU A 492 0.61 -3.57 -25.82
CA GLU A 492 0.30 -4.27 -24.57
C GLU A 492 1.49 -5.14 -24.10
N ASN A 493 2.42 -5.50 -25.04
CA ASN A 493 3.61 -6.30 -24.76
C ASN A 493 4.90 -5.65 -25.29
N PRO A 494 5.28 -4.46 -24.79
CA PRO A 494 6.54 -3.82 -25.19
C PRO A 494 7.76 -4.72 -24.97
N LYS A 495 8.77 -4.59 -25.83
CA LYS A 495 10.02 -5.36 -25.72
C LYS A 495 11.21 -4.44 -25.93
N PHE A 496 12.25 -4.66 -25.13
CA PHE A 496 13.56 -4.10 -25.42
C PHE A 496 14.35 -5.11 -26.22
N ILE A 497 14.95 -4.66 -27.32
CA ILE A 497 15.78 -5.49 -28.22
C ILE A 497 17.16 -4.87 -28.31
N ALA A 498 18.20 -5.69 -28.09
CA ALA A 498 19.59 -5.31 -28.23
C ALA A 498 20.29 -6.29 -29.18
N GLN A 499 21.00 -5.77 -30.18
CA GLN A 499 21.66 -6.59 -31.23
C GLN A 499 23.12 -6.18 -31.41
N LYS A 500 24.00 -7.20 -31.53
CA LYS A 500 25.41 -7.05 -31.90
C LYS A 500 25.82 -8.29 -32.66
N ASP A 501 26.32 -8.07 -33.92
CA ASP A 501 26.65 -9.14 -34.84
C ASP A 501 25.47 -10.11 -35.03
N ASP A 502 25.68 -11.40 -34.83
CA ASP A 502 24.66 -12.45 -34.92
C ASP A 502 23.86 -12.65 -33.62
N VAL A 503 24.16 -11.89 -32.56
CA VAL A 503 23.53 -12.04 -31.22
C VAL A 503 22.41 -11.02 -31.03
N THR A 504 21.24 -11.50 -30.62
CA THR A 504 20.09 -10.68 -30.24
C THR A 504 19.65 -11.03 -28.81
N PHE A 505 19.44 -9.99 -27.98
CA PHE A 505 18.77 -10.09 -26.70
C PHE A 505 17.39 -9.45 -26.80
N THR A 506 16.37 -10.17 -26.31
CA THR A 506 15.01 -9.65 -26.19
C THR A 506 14.59 -9.69 -24.73
N ILE A 507 14.14 -8.54 -24.21
CA ILE A 507 13.68 -8.37 -22.83
C ILE A 507 12.20 -7.98 -22.87
N PRO A 508 11.27 -8.87 -22.48
CA PRO A 508 9.86 -8.52 -22.36
C PRO A 508 9.62 -7.63 -21.14
N VAL A 509 8.65 -6.73 -21.24
CA VAL A 509 8.19 -5.90 -20.11
C VAL A 509 7.58 -6.78 -19.01
N ASN A 510 7.64 -6.32 -17.76
CA ASN A 510 7.02 -6.91 -16.55
C ASN A 510 7.46 -8.33 -16.19
N LYS A 511 8.20 -9.02 -17.05
CA LYS A 511 8.64 -10.41 -16.87
C LYS A 511 10.04 -10.47 -16.27
N ASN A 512 10.36 -11.60 -15.72
CA ASN A 512 11.66 -11.89 -15.11
C ASN A 512 12.59 -12.68 -16.06
N THR A 513 12.46 -12.46 -17.35
CA THR A 513 13.18 -13.23 -18.37
C THR A 513 14.00 -12.36 -19.33
N LEU A 514 15.05 -12.96 -19.89
CA LEU A 514 15.87 -12.47 -20.98
C LEU A 514 16.00 -13.59 -22.02
N ILE A 515 15.64 -13.32 -23.26
CA ILE A 515 15.79 -14.25 -24.38
C ILE A 515 17.06 -13.90 -25.11
N TYR A 516 17.97 -14.87 -25.24
CA TYR A 516 19.20 -14.81 -26.03
C TYR A 516 19.03 -15.62 -27.31
N GLU A 517 19.38 -15.05 -28.44
CA GLU A 517 19.38 -15.70 -29.76
C GLU A 517 20.71 -15.44 -30.43
N ASP A 518 21.30 -16.48 -31.03
CA ASP A 518 22.52 -16.41 -31.85
C ASP A 518 22.23 -17.05 -33.20
N ALA A 519 22.18 -16.22 -34.24
CA ALA A 519 21.83 -16.62 -35.58
C ALA A 519 22.91 -17.51 -36.24
N SER A 520 24.19 -17.33 -35.87
CA SER A 520 25.31 -18.11 -36.40
C SER A 520 25.28 -19.56 -35.92
N THR A 521 24.93 -19.78 -34.67
CA THR A 521 24.84 -21.10 -34.02
C THR A 521 23.44 -21.65 -34.03
N LYS A 522 22.42 -20.86 -34.40
CA LYS A 522 20.98 -21.18 -34.29
C LYS A 522 20.56 -21.55 -32.86
N THR A 523 21.15 -20.89 -31.88
CA THR A 523 20.90 -21.14 -30.49
C THR A 523 19.89 -20.12 -29.94
N THR A 524 18.85 -20.60 -29.27
CA THR A 524 17.93 -19.78 -28.43
C THR A 524 17.98 -20.26 -26.99
N LYS A 525 18.15 -19.32 -26.06
CA LYS A 525 18.12 -19.59 -24.60
C LYS A 525 17.27 -18.55 -23.88
N THR A 526 16.47 -18.99 -22.93
CA THR A 526 15.78 -18.09 -22.02
C THR A 526 16.45 -18.15 -20.64
N HIS A 527 16.88 -16.99 -20.16
CA HIS A 527 17.37 -16.82 -18.81
C HIS A 527 16.22 -16.32 -17.94
N THR A 528 16.07 -16.89 -16.76
CA THR A 528 15.07 -16.46 -15.76
C THR A 528 15.80 -15.90 -14.54
N PHE A 529 15.30 -14.81 -13.98
CA PHE A 529 15.87 -14.11 -12.83
C PHE A 529 14.86 -14.05 -11.68
N ASP A 530 15.31 -13.65 -10.53
CA ASP A 530 14.49 -13.34 -9.35
C ASP A 530 14.02 -11.87 -9.30
N THR A 531 14.26 -11.13 -10.37
CA THR A 531 13.93 -9.72 -10.57
C THR A 531 13.14 -9.53 -11.84
N ILE A 532 12.27 -8.54 -11.90
CA ILE A 532 11.46 -8.21 -13.08
C ILE A 532 12.13 -7.13 -13.93
N ASN A 533 11.74 -7.05 -15.20
CA ASN A 533 12.08 -5.98 -16.12
C ASN A 533 10.95 -4.94 -16.11
N VAL A 534 11.26 -3.68 -15.98
CA VAL A 534 10.27 -2.60 -15.92
C VAL A 534 10.40 -1.66 -17.10
N TYR A 535 9.28 -1.26 -17.71
CA TYR A 535 9.22 -0.21 -18.72
C TYR A 535 8.37 0.95 -18.22
N ASN A 536 8.97 2.15 -18.11
CA ASN A 536 8.29 3.33 -17.56
C ASN A 536 7.58 4.20 -18.62
N GLY A 537 7.43 3.68 -19.84
CA GLY A 537 6.88 4.42 -20.99
C GLY A 537 7.95 5.06 -21.89
N THR A 538 9.19 5.17 -21.44
CA THR A 538 10.31 5.77 -22.21
C THR A 538 11.58 4.93 -22.17
N GLU A 539 11.87 4.23 -21.08
CA GLU A 539 13.10 3.45 -20.88
C GLU A 539 12.75 2.10 -20.24
N PHE A 540 13.50 1.06 -20.60
CA PHE A 540 13.52 -0.22 -19.91
C PHE A 540 14.56 -0.20 -18.80
N TYR A 541 14.20 -0.77 -17.67
CA TYR A 541 15.08 -0.97 -16.52
C TYR A 541 15.27 -2.46 -16.26
N VAL A 542 16.52 -2.85 -16.02
CA VAL A 542 16.91 -4.23 -15.79
C VAL A 542 17.86 -4.33 -14.60
N SER A 543 17.90 -5.48 -13.94
CA SER A 543 18.81 -5.69 -12.82
C SER A 543 20.25 -5.94 -13.29
N LYS A 544 21.19 -5.70 -12.39
CA LYS A 544 22.60 -6.04 -12.56
C LYS A 544 22.80 -7.53 -12.91
N LYS A 545 21.93 -8.42 -12.40
CA LYS A 545 21.95 -9.85 -12.72
C LYS A 545 21.73 -10.11 -14.20
N VAL A 546 20.83 -9.36 -14.84
CA VAL A 546 20.58 -9.41 -16.29
C VAL A 546 21.84 -8.97 -17.05
N LEU A 547 22.47 -7.87 -16.63
CA LEU A 547 23.66 -7.33 -17.29
C LEU A 547 24.91 -8.23 -17.15
N ASN A 548 24.97 -9.07 -16.13
CA ASN A 548 26.07 -10.04 -15.93
C ASN A 548 26.05 -11.20 -16.95
N VAL A 549 24.90 -11.47 -17.57
CA VAL A 549 24.77 -12.51 -18.62
C VAL A 549 25.25 -11.99 -19.99
N ILE A 550 25.34 -10.66 -20.15
CA ILE A 550 25.68 -10.01 -21.42
C ILE A 550 27.22 -9.85 -21.53
N LYS A 551 27.80 -10.52 -22.48
CA LYS A 551 29.26 -10.49 -22.74
C LYS A 551 29.69 -9.26 -23.51
#